data_0bd8549afda265c0c57f5b7fe2f05256
#
_entry.id   0bd8549afda265c0c57f5b7fe2f05256
#
_cell.length_a   1.000
_cell.length_b   1.000
_cell.length_c   1.000
_cell.angle_alpha   90.00
_cell.angle_beta   90.00
_cell.angle_gamma   90.00
#
_symmetry.space_group_name_H-M   'P 1'
#
loop_
_entity.id
_entity.type
_entity.pdbx_description
1 polymer ?
#
loop_
_entity_poly.entity_id
_entity_poly.type
_entity_poly.pdbx_seq_one_letter_code
_entity_poly.pdbx_strand_id
1 'polypeptide(L)'
;MTTHYPTIADCIGNTPLVRLQRMPGKTSNTILVKLEGNNPAGSVKDRPAINMIRRAEERGEIRPGDTLIEATSGNTGIALAMAAAIRGYRMVLIMPEDLSIERAQTMKAFGAELILTPKAGGMEYARDLAERMQKEGRGRVLDQFANEDNPRVHYETTGPELWEDTGGRITHFVSAMGTT
;
A
#
# COMPACT_ATOMS: atom_id res chain seq x y z
N MET A 1 3.39 -35.28 -2.31
CA MET A 1 2.66 -34.04 -1.95
C MET A 1 3.69 -32.93 -1.85
N THR A 2 3.70 -32.00 -2.77
CA THR A 2 4.55 -30.79 -2.67
C THR A 2 3.95 -29.90 -1.58
N THR A 3 4.66 -29.76 -0.47
CA THR A 3 4.26 -28.86 0.61
C THR A 3 4.41 -27.43 0.09
N HIS A 4 3.30 -26.75 -0.16
CA HIS A 4 3.31 -25.33 -0.54
C HIS A 4 3.43 -24.49 0.73
N TYR A 5 4.53 -23.77 0.86
CA TYR A 5 4.72 -22.79 1.94
C TYR A 5 4.26 -21.42 1.46
N PRO A 6 3.58 -20.64 2.33
CA PRO A 6 3.16 -19.29 1.96
C PRO A 6 4.38 -18.38 1.72
N THR A 7 4.23 -17.47 0.78
CA THR A 7 5.18 -16.39 0.50
C THR A 7 4.80 -15.13 1.29
N ILE A 8 5.66 -14.11 1.28
CA ILE A 8 5.34 -12.84 1.93
C ILE A 8 4.09 -12.17 1.33
N ALA A 9 3.82 -12.38 0.05
CA ALA A 9 2.61 -11.88 -0.62
C ALA A 9 1.32 -12.51 -0.04
N ASP A 10 1.38 -13.79 0.34
CA ASP A 10 0.24 -14.50 0.93
C ASP A 10 -0.08 -14.07 2.37
N CYS A 11 0.82 -13.29 2.99
CA CYS A 11 0.65 -12.72 4.33
C CYS A 11 -0.01 -11.33 4.30
N ILE A 12 -0.32 -10.78 3.12
CA ILE A 12 -1.02 -9.50 3.00
C ILE A 12 -2.51 -9.73 3.20
N GLY A 13 -3.12 -8.95 4.06
CA GLY A 13 -4.53 -9.11 4.43
C GLY A 13 -4.75 -10.12 5.56
N ASN A 14 -5.96 -10.55 5.76
CA ASN A 14 -6.39 -11.40 6.88
C ASN A 14 -5.84 -10.93 8.23
N THR A 15 -5.78 -9.61 8.39
CA THR A 15 -5.23 -8.98 9.57
C THR A 15 -6.13 -9.20 10.78
N PRO A 16 -5.58 -9.30 12.01
CA PRO A 16 -6.38 -9.55 13.19
C PRO A 16 -7.43 -8.46 13.46
N LEU A 17 -8.63 -8.87 13.84
CA LEU A 17 -9.66 -7.99 14.39
C LEU A 17 -9.70 -8.18 15.92
N VAL A 18 -9.35 -7.16 16.68
CA VAL A 18 -9.19 -7.25 18.15
C VAL A 18 -10.17 -6.36 18.89
N ARG A 19 -10.63 -6.83 20.05
CA ARG A 19 -11.53 -6.06 20.92
C ARG A 19 -10.72 -5.11 21.81
N LEU A 20 -11.14 -3.83 21.84
CA LEU A 20 -10.63 -2.88 22.82
C LEU A 20 -11.24 -3.15 24.20
N GLN A 21 -10.38 -3.21 25.21
CA GLN A 21 -10.80 -3.58 26.58
C GLN A 21 -10.89 -2.38 27.53
N ARG A 22 -10.02 -1.39 27.40
CA ARG A 22 -9.87 -0.29 28.37
C ARG A 22 -10.22 1.08 27.81
N MET A 23 -9.76 1.40 26.58
CA MET A 23 -9.97 2.73 25.97
C MET A 23 -11.42 3.16 25.84
N PRO A 24 -12.38 2.26 25.55
CA PRO A 24 -13.77 2.67 25.46
C PRO A 24 -14.42 3.13 26.77
N GLY A 25 -13.74 2.92 27.90
CA GLY A 25 -14.33 3.22 29.22
C GLY A 25 -15.52 2.32 29.55
N LYS A 26 -16.48 2.87 30.33
CA LYS A 26 -17.71 2.16 30.68
C LYS A 26 -18.74 2.27 29.52
N THR A 27 -18.86 1.22 28.74
CA THR A 27 -19.81 1.12 27.64
C THR A 27 -20.32 -0.31 27.47
N SER A 28 -21.54 -0.46 26.98
CA SER A 28 -22.09 -1.74 26.54
C SER A 28 -21.69 -2.11 25.10
N ASN A 29 -21.04 -1.19 24.37
CA ASN A 29 -20.62 -1.41 22.99
C ASN A 29 -19.42 -2.36 22.92
N THR A 30 -19.40 -3.18 21.89
CA THR A 30 -18.21 -3.92 21.48
C THR A 30 -17.46 -3.10 20.44
N ILE A 31 -16.27 -2.63 20.78
CA ILE A 31 -15.43 -1.84 19.87
C ILE A 31 -14.26 -2.72 19.42
N LEU A 32 -14.15 -2.88 18.11
CA LEU A 32 -13.15 -3.71 17.46
C LEU A 32 -12.19 -2.84 16.65
N VAL A 33 -10.93 -3.26 16.56
CA VAL A 33 -9.90 -2.60 15.74
C VAL A 33 -9.26 -3.63 14.82
N LYS A 34 -9.27 -3.38 13.53
CA LYS A 34 -8.56 -4.19 12.55
C LYS A 34 -7.09 -3.73 12.47
N LEU A 35 -6.18 -4.63 12.80
CA LEU A 35 -4.76 -4.31 12.96
C LEU A 35 -4.02 -4.33 11.61
N GLU A 36 -4.25 -3.33 10.78
CA GLU A 36 -3.60 -3.23 9.46
C GLU A 36 -2.07 -3.04 9.52
N GLY A 37 -1.52 -2.68 10.66
CA GLY A 37 -0.08 -2.69 10.92
C GLY A 37 0.57 -4.08 10.90
N ASN A 38 -0.23 -5.15 10.92
CA ASN A 38 0.24 -6.53 10.84
C ASN A 38 0.49 -7.01 9.40
N ASN A 39 0.18 -6.20 8.38
CA ASN A 39 0.63 -6.48 7.03
C ASN A 39 2.17 -6.44 6.95
N PRO A 40 2.81 -7.18 6.03
CA PRO A 40 4.28 -7.35 5.97
C PRO A 40 5.09 -6.07 5.87
N ALA A 41 4.64 -5.05 5.12
CA ALA A 41 5.30 -3.74 5.07
C ALA A 41 4.79 -2.78 6.15
N GLY A 42 3.94 -3.25 7.05
CA GLY A 42 3.53 -2.55 8.27
C GLY A 42 2.33 -1.62 8.14
N SER A 43 1.52 -1.74 7.09
CA SER A 43 0.35 -0.87 6.95
C SER A 43 -0.75 -1.42 6.04
N VAL A 44 -1.92 -0.75 6.06
CA VAL A 44 -3.01 -1.02 5.12
C VAL A 44 -2.60 -0.85 3.65
N LYS A 45 -1.54 -0.11 3.36
CA LYS A 45 -1.09 0.19 2.00
C LYS A 45 -0.48 -1.01 1.28
N ASP A 46 -0.16 -2.08 1.99
CA ASP A 46 0.29 -3.34 1.39
C ASP A 46 -0.78 -3.92 0.47
N ARG A 47 -2.05 -3.83 0.87
CA ARG A 47 -3.20 -4.31 0.09
C ARG A 47 -3.33 -3.61 -1.27
N PRO A 48 -3.47 -2.27 -1.35
CA PRO A 48 -3.54 -1.58 -2.63
C PRO A 48 -2.25 -1.70 -3.44
N ALA A 49 -1.07 -1.67 -2.82
CA ALA A 49 0.19 -1.75 -3.55
C ALA A 49 0.31 -3.04 -4.36
N ILE A 50 0.11 -4.20 -3.72
CA ILE A 50 0.18 -5.49 -4.43
C ILE A 50 -0.95 -5.63 -5.45
N ASN A 51 -2.16 -5.12 -5.15
CA ASN A 51 -3.31 -5.22 -6.04
C ASN A 51 -3.15 -4.36 -7.30
N MET A 52 -2.70 -3.11 -7.18
CA MET A 52 -2.45 -2.23 -8.33
C MET A 52 -1.46 -2.87 -9.32
N ILE A 53 -0.35 -3.44 -8.81
CA ILE A 53 0.64 -4.12 -9.65
C ILE A 53 0.02 -5.36 -10.30
N ARG A 54 -0.63 -6.24 -9.52
CA ARG A 54 -1.26 -7.46 -10.03
C ARG A 54 -2.29 -7.17 -11.11
N ARG A 55 -3.17 -6.20 -10.90
CA ARG A 55 -4.21 -5.83 -11.86
C ARG A 55 -3.65 -5.21 -13.13
N ALA A 56 -2.61 -4.40 -13.02
CA ALA A 56 -1.92 -3.86 -14.19
C ALA A 56 -1.23 -4.96 -15.01
N GLU A 57 -0.67 -5.99 -14.37
CA GLU A 57 -0.15 -7.19 -15.04
C GLU A 57 -1.27 -7.96 -15.75
N GLU A 58 -2.39 -8.22 -15.06
CA GLU A 58 -3.54 -8.95 -15.63
C GLU A 58 -4.10 -8.25 -16.88
N ARG A 59 -4.03 -6.92 -16.93
CA ARG A 59 -4.41 -6.13 -18.11
C ARG A 59 -3.32 -6.03 -19.19
N GLY A 60 -2.13 -6.56 -18.91
CA GLY A 60 -0.98 -6.47 -19.82
C GLY A 60 -0.36 -5.07 -19.94
N GLU A 61 -0.63 -4.18 -19.00
CA GLU A 61 -0.12 -2.80 -18.97
C GLU A 61 1.33 -2.73 -18.52
N ILE A 62 1.76 -3.68 -17.71
CA ILE A 62 3.11 -3.85 -17.18
C ILE A 62 3.51 -5.32 -17.18
N ARG A 63 4.81 -5.59 -17.16
CA ARG A 63 5.39 -6.94 -17.05
C ARG A 63 6.61 -6.93 -16.14
N PRO A 64 6.97 -8.05 -15.49
CA PRO A 64 8.18 -8.15 -14.68
C PRO A 64 9.41 -7.64 -15.45
N GLY A 65 10.24 -6.84 -14.77
CA GLY A 65 11.38 -6.12 -15.34
C GLY A 65 11.11 -4.67 -15.73
N ASP A 66 9.84 -4.28 -15.90
CA ASP A 66 9.50 -2.87 -16.15
C ASP A 66 9.81 -1.98 -14.94
N THR A 67 9.90 -0.68 -15.19
CA THR A 67 10.10 0.32 -14.13
C THR A 67 8.75 0.92 -13.73
N LEU A 68 8.43 0.84 -12.45
CA LEU A 68 7.30 1.51 -11.83
C LEU A 68 7.76 2.80 -11.16
N ILE A 69 6.93 3.83 -11.23
CA ILE A 69 7.22 5.15 -10.67
C ILE A 69 6.04 5.55 -9.76
N GLU A 70 6.34 6.12 -8.60
CA GLU A 70 5.30 6.71 -7.75
C GLU A 70 5.84 7.90 -6.95
N ALA A 71 5.05 8.97 -6.87
CA ALA A 71 5.33 10.10 -6.00
C ALA A 71 4.68 9.88 -4.64
N THR A 72 5.46 9.49 -3.65
CA THR A 72 4.96 9.19 -2.31
C THR A 72 6.05 9.22 -1.26
N SER A 73 5.73 9.74 -0.09
CA SER A 73 6.66 9.83 1.04
C SER A 73 6.25 8.97 2.24
N GLY A 74 5.17 8.21 2.11
CA GLY A 74 4.56 7.48 3.23
C GLY A 74 4.56 5.96 3.07
N ASN A 75 3.62 5.33 3.76
CA ASN A 75 3.44 3.89 3.78
C ASN A 75 3.18 3.29 2.38
N THR A 76 2.58 4.05 1.46
CA THR A 76 2.41 3.61 0.08
C THR A 76 3.75 3.34 -0.59
N GLY A 77 4.76 4.19 -0.39
CA GLY A 77 6.10 3.97 -0.95
C GLY A 77 6.77 2.72 -0.40
N ILE A 78 6.64 2.46 0.91
CA ILE A 78 7.18 1.26 1.53
C ILE A 78 6.49 0.01 0.95
N ALA A 79 5.15 0.04 0.87
CA ALA A 79 4.36 -1.07 0.35
C ALA A 79 4.63 -1.34 -1.13
N LEU A 80 4.75 -0.30 -1.96
CA LEU A 80 5.09 -0.42 -3.38
C LEU A 80 6.51 -0.96 -3.58
N ALA A 81 7.49 -0.51 -2.77
CA ALA A 81 8.84 -1.04 -2.82
C ALA A 81 8.86 -2.56 -2.54
N MET A 82 8.16 -3.00 -1.50
CA MET A 82 8.02 -4.42 -1.18
C MET A 82 7.30 -5.18 -2.30
N ALA A 83 6.15 -4.69 -2.76
CA ALA A 83 5.35 -5.35 -3.80
C ALA A 83 6.11 -5.46 -5.13
N ALA A 84 6.83 -4.42 -5.52
CA ALA A 84 7.70 -4.41 -6.70
C ALA A 84 8.83 -5.45 -6.58
N ALA A 85 9.48 -5.54 -5.42
CA ALA A 85 10.51 -6.54 -5.17
C ALA A 85 9.97 -7.98 -5.29
N ILE A 86 8.77 -8.24 -4.71
CA ILE A 86 8.11 -9.56 -4.79
C ILE A 86 7.79 -9.93 -6.24
N ARG A 87 7.36 -8.96 -7.05
CA ARG A 87 6.86 -9.18 -8.41
C ARG A 87 7.92 -8.99 -9.50
N GLY A 88 9.16 -8.62 -9.14
CA GLY A 88 10.28 -8.48 -10.06
C GLY A 88 10.28 -7.18 -10.88
N TYR A 89 9.79 -6.09 -10.31
CA TYR A 89 9.80 -4.75 -10.90
C TYR A 89 10.92 -3.89 -10.34
N ARG A 90 11.38 -2.93 -11.13
CA ARG A 90 12.19 -1.82 -10.64
C ARG A 90 11.25 -0.76 -10.09
N MET A 91 11.48 -0.31 -8.85
CA MET A 91 10.64 0.71 -8.21
C MET A 91 11.41 2.02 -8.05
N VAL A 92 10.90 3.09 -8.61
CA VAL A 92 11.40 4.46 -8.45
C VAL A 92 10.39 5.25 -7.63
N LEU A 93 10.81 5.74 -6.46
CA LEU A 93 9.99 6.54 -5.56
C LEU A 93 10.51 7.97 -5.54
N ILE A 94 9.61 8.92 -5.74
CA ILE A 94 9.94 10.35 -5.79
C ILE A 94 9.31 11.04 -4.59
N MET A 95 10.11 11.80 -3.84
CA MET A 95 9.67 12.42 -2.61
C MET A 95 10.51 13.63 -2.22
N PRO A 96 9.97 14.59 -1.45
CA PRO A 96 10.75 15.69 -0.89
C PRO A 96 11.87 15.19 0.04
N GLU A 97 12.98 15.91 0.07
CA GLU A 97 14.19 15.56 0.83
C GLU A 97 14.04 15.61 2.37
N ASP A 98 12.96 16.21 2.89
CA ASP A 98 12.68 16.33 4.33
C ASP A 98 11.96 15.10 4.93
N LEU A 99 12.01 13.99 4.23
CA LEU A 99 11.45 12.73 4.68
C LEU A 99 12.21 12.15 5.87
N SER A 100 11.53 11.37 6.72
CA SER A 100 12.19 10.62 7.77
C SER A 100 13.21 9.61 7.18
N ILE A 101 14.38 9.56 7.79
CA ILE A 101 15.47 8.70 7.34
C ILE A 101 15.09 7.21 7.39
N GLU A 102 14.28 6.82 8.37
CA GLU A 102 13.83 5.44 8.56
C GLU A 102 12.97 4.95 7.38
N ARG A 103 12.07 5.81 6.89
CA ARG A 103 11.25 5.49 5.70
C ARG A 103 12.10 5.33 4.47
N ALA A 104 13.05 6.26 4.25
CA ALA A 104 13.97 6.17 3.13
C ALA A 104 14.82 4.88 3.19
N GLN A 105 15.32 4.53 4.37
CA GLN A 105 16.09 3.30 4.58
C GLN A 105 15.24 2.05 4.32
N THR A 106 14.00 2.02 4.80
CA THR A 106 13.09 0.89 4.57
C THR A 106 12.79 0.70 3.09
N MET A 107 12.46 1.77 2.36
CA MET A 107 12.23 1.70 0.91
C MET A 107 13.45 1.19 0.15
N LYS A 108 14.65 1.69 0.51
CA LYS A 108 15.91 1.22 -0.06
C LYS A 108 16.21 -0.24 0.28
N ALA A 109 15.90 -0.69 1.49
CA ALA A 109 16.08 -2.08 1.90
C ALA A 109 15.22 -3.05 1.06
N PHE A 110 14.05 -2.62 0.58
CA PHE A 110 13.24 -3.35 -0.40
C PHE A 110 13.74 -3.18 -1.85
N GLY A 111 14.83 -2.45 -2.08
CA GLY A 111 15.44 -2.31 -3.41
C GLY A 111 14.91 -1.14 -4.24
N ALA A 112 14.10 -0.23 -3.68
CA ALA A 112 13.62 0.93 -4.40
C ALA A 112 14.72 1.98 -4.62
N GLU A 113 14.73 2.59 -5.82
CA GLU A 113 15.47 3.80 -6.13
C GLU A 113 14.72 5.02 -5.60
N LEU A 114 15.42 5.91 -4.89
CA LEU A 114 14.81 7.13 -4.37
C LEU A 114 15.32 8.35 -5.11
N ILE A 115 14.40 9.15 -5.63
CA ILE A 115 14.67 10.48 -6.18
C ILE A 115 14.17 11.51 -5.18
N LEU A 116 15.11 12.24 -4.56
CA LEU A 116 14.79 13.30 -3.63
C LEU A 116 14.60 14.61 -4.38
N THR A 117 13.49 15.29 -4.10
CA THR A 117 13.17 16.59 -4.68
C THR A 117 13.34 17.71 -3.63
N PRO A 118 13.60 18.97 -4.06
CA PRO A 118 13.70 20.06 -3.13
C PRO A 118 12.46 20.19 -2.24
N LYS A 119 12.66 20.38 -0.94
CA LYS A 119 11.59 20.55 0.05
C LYS A 119 10.56 21.59 -0.36
N ALA A 120 11.03 22.72 -0.93
CA ALA A 120 10.17 23.83 -1.34
C ALA A 120 9.11 23.44 -2.40
N GLY A 121 9.37 22.39 -3.19
CA GLY A 121 8.43 21.90 -4.21
C GLY A 121 7.33 20.98 -3.65
N GLY A 122 7.52 20.48 -2.43
CA GLY A 122 6.57 19.56 -1.79
C GLY A 122 6.24 18.31 -2.62
N MET A 123 5.11 17.69 -2.30
CA MET A 123 4.62 16.49 -3.02
C MET A 123 4.10 16.81 -4.41
N GLU A 124 3.67 18.05 -4.68
CA GLU A 124 3.20 18.48 -6.01
C GLU A 124 4.34 18.39 -7.03
N TYR A 125 5.49 18.96 -6.72
CA TYR A 125 6.68 18.85 -7.57
C TYR A 125 7.10 17.38 -7.80
N ALA A 126 6.99 16.55 -6.77
CA ALA A 126 7.32 15.12 -6.91
C ALA A 126 6.36 14.41 -7.88
N ARG A 127 5.06 14.74 -7.87
CA ARG A 127 4.07 14.23 -8.82
C ARG A 127 4.35 14.69 -10.26
N ASP A 128 4.60 15.98 -10.45
CA ASP A 128 4.93 16.55 -11.75
C ASP A 128 6.18 15.87 -12.35
N LEU A 129 7.16 15.56 -11.50
CA LEU A 129 8.35 14.84 -11.92
C LEU A 129 8.03 13.39 -12.32
N ALA A 130 7.18 12.69 -11.56
CA ALA A 130 6.75 11.34 -11.89
C ALA A 130 6.03 11.29 -13.24
N GLU A 131 5.08 12.22 -13.47
CA GLU A 131 4.36 12.31 -14.75
C GLU A 131 5.28 12.64 -15.92
N ARG A 132 6.24 13.54 -15.73
CA ARG A 132 7.24 13.87 -16.74
C ARG A 132 8.09 12.66 -17.08
N MET A 133 8.57 11.91 -16.08
CA MET A 133 9.33 10.69 -16.28
C MET A 133 8.52 9.64 -17.07
N GLN A 134 7.22 9.51 -16.79
CA GLN A 134 6.35 8.62 -17.55
C GLN A 134 6.20 9.08 -19.00
N LYS A 135 5.99 10.39 -19.25
CA LYS A 135 5.91 10.95 -20.61
C LYS A 135 7.21 10.76 -21.41
N GLU A 136 8.34 10.73 -20.72
CA GLU A 136 9.68 10.43 -21.28
C GLU A 136 9.93 8.92 -21.50
N GLY A 137 8.96 8.06 -21.18
CA GLY A 137 9.08 6.59 -21.32
C GLY A 137 10.01 5.93 -20.31
N ARG A 138 10.30 6.58 -19.19
CA ARG A 138 11.22 6.08 -18.14
C ARG A 138 10.58 5.09 -17.17
N GLY A 139 9.27 4.85 -17.27
CA GLY A 139 8.52 3.92 -16.46
C GLY A 139 7.03 4.23 -16.45
N ARG A 140 6.28 3.44 -15.70
CA ARG A 140 4.82 3.57 -15.51
C ARG A 140 4.51 4.11 -14.14
N VAL A 141 3.70 5.18 -14.07
CA VAL A 141 3.12 5.69 -12.82
C VAL A 141 1.88 4.87 -12.49
N LEU A 142 1.78 4.38 -11.25
CA LEU A 142 0.62 3.62 -10.78
C LEU A 142 -0.53 4.51 -10.34
N ASP A 143 -0.24 5.73 -9.89
CA ASP A 143 -1.18 6.77 -9.47
C ASP A 143 -2.18 6.29 -8.40
N GLN A 144 -1.71 6.16 -7.17
CA GLN A 144 -2.52 5.68 -6.04
C GLN A 144 -3.83 6.46 -5.81
N PHE A 145 -3.92 7.70 -6.29
CA PHE A 145 -5.09 8.57 -6.06
C PHE A 145 -6.19 8.40 -7.12
N ALA A 146 -5.83 8.05 -8.35
CA ALA A 146 -6.77 7.85 -9.45
C ALA A 146 -6.93 6.37 -9.86
N ASN A 147 -6.16 5.46 -9.26
CA ASN A 147 -6.16 4.05 -9.61
C ASN A 147 -7.34 3.32 -8.96
N GLU A 148 -8.30 2.87 -9.76
CA GLU A 148 -9.49 2.16 -9.29
C GLU A 148 -9.18 0.84 -8.56
N ASP A 149 -8.02 0.24 -8.81
CA ASP A 149 -7.60 -0.98 -8.13
C ASP A 149 -7.22 -0.74 -6.65
N ASN A 150 -7.00 0.52 -6.25
CA ASN A 150 -6.77 0.89 -4.87
C ASN A 150 -8.04 0.69 -4.01
N PRO A 151 -9.19 1.37 -4.25
CA PRO A 151 -10.41 1.10 -3.50
C PRO A 151 -10.94 -0.31 -3.72
N ARG A 152 -10.74 -0.88 -4.90
CA ARG A 152 -11.22 -2.20 -5.27
C ARG A 152 -10.69 -3.31 -4.36
N VAL A 153 -9.43 -3.27 -3.94
CA VAL A 153 -8.89 -4.29 -3.04
C VAL A 153 -9.60 -4.29 -1.69
N HIS A 154 -10.04 -3.13 -1.20
CA HIS A 154 -10.79 -3.05 0.06
C HIS A 154 -12.20 -3.63 -0.09
N TYR A 155 -12.83 -3.43 -1.25
CA TYR A 155 -14.10 -4.06 -1.57
C TYR A 155 -13.98 -5.58 -1.67
N GLU A 156 -12.90 -6.08 -2.28
CA GLU A 156 -12.68 -7.51 -2.51
C GLU A 156 -12.13 -8.26 -1.28
N THR A 157 -11.45 -7.57 -0.35
CA THR A 157 -10.77 -8.22 0.78
C THR A 157 -11.14 -7.62 2.14
N THR A 158 -10.82 -6.38 2.41
CA THR A 158 -10.98 -5.76 3.75
C THR A 158 -12.45 -5.75 4.21
N GLY A 159 -13.37 -5.45 3.30
CA GLY A 159 -14.81 -5.47 3.57
C GLY A 159 -15.33 -6.87 3.94
N PRO A 160 -15.09 -7.89 3.10
CA PRO A 160 -15.42 -9.28 3.42
C PRO A 160 -14.79 -9.77 4.73
N GLU A 161 -13.49 -9.52 4.97
CA GLU A 161 -12.83 -9.89 6.23
C GLU A 161 -13.55 -9.28 7.44
N LEU A 162 -13.88 -7.98 7.41
CA LEU A 162 -14.61 -7.32 8.49
C LEU A 162 -16.00 -7.93 8.71
N TRP A 163 -16.69 -8.26 7.63
CA TRP A 163 -18.03 -8.87 7.70
C TRP A 163 -17.97 -10.27 8.32
N GLU A 164 -17.03 -11.09 7.87
CA GLU A 164 -16.85 -12.46 8.36
C GLU A 164 -16.37 -12.48 9.81
N ASP A 165 -15.34 -11.71 10.15
CA ASP A 165 -14.77 -11.61 11.50
C ASP A 165 -15.79 -11.14 12.55
N THR A 166 -16.80 -10.37 12.13
CA THR A 166 -17.88 -9.90 13.02
C THR A 166 -19.13 -10.79 12.98
N GLY A 167 -19.11 -11.85 12.17
CA GLY A 167 -20.28 -12.70 11.93
C GLY A 167 -21.48 -11.92 11.37
N GLY A 168 -21.21 -10.92 10.54
CA GLY A 168 -22.21 -10.05 9.93
C GLY A 168 -22.93 -9.10 10.91
N ARG A 169 -22.41 -8.92 12.12
CA ARG A 169 -23.08 -8.14 13.20
C ARG A 169 -22.56 -6.71 13.35
N ILE A 170 -21.69 -6.27 12.44
CA ILE A 170 -21.19 -4.90 12.45
C ILE A 170 -22.34 -3.90 12.25
N THR A 171 -22.39 -2.86 13.10
CA THR A 171 -23.40 -1.81 13.04
C THR A 171 -22.82 -0.46 12.66
N HIS A 172 -21.55 -0.23 12.97
CA HIS A 172 -20.85 1.02 12.68
C HIS A 172 -19.46 0.71 12.16
N PHE A 173 -19.06 1.41 11.11
CA PHE A 173 -17.70 1.36 10.55
C PHE A 173 -17.10 2.76 10.63
N VAL A 174 -15.88 2.83 11.17
CA VAL A 174 -15.14 4.09 11.30
C VAL A 174 -13.77 3.91 10.64
N SER A 175 -13.47 4.76 9.68
CA SER A 175 -12.20 4.77 8.99
C SER A 175 -11.75 6.20 8.68
N ALA A 176 -10.44 6.44 8.67
CA ALA A 176 -9.88 7.65 8.08
C ALA A 176 -9.96 7.55 6.56
N MET A 177 -10.26 8.66 5.90
CA MET A 177 -10.16 8.79 4.45
C MET A 177 -8.77 9.30 4.09
N GLY A 178 -8.15 8.70 3.07
CA GLY A 178 -6.84 9.11 2.56
C GLY A 178 -6.82 9.08 1.03
N THR A 179 -6.38 7.97 0.45
CA THR A 179 -6.27 7.79 -1.00
C THR A 179 -7.52 7.15 -1.63
N THR A 180 -8.64 7.26 -1.00
CA THR A 180 -9.92 6.61 -1.38
C THR A 180 -10.19 6.56 -2.87
#